data_9f3380f53765db5270329da514bbd62c
#
_entry.id   9f3380f53765db5270329da514bbd62c
#
_cell.length_a   1.000
_cell.length_b   1.000
_cell.length_c   1.000
_cell.angle_alpha   90.00
_cell.angle_beta   90.00
_cell.angle_gamma   90.00
#
_symmetry.space_group_name_H-M   'P 1'
#
loop_
_entity.id
_entity.type
_entity.pdbx_description
1 polymer ?
#
loop_
_entity_poly.entity_id
_entity_poly.type
_entity_poly.pdbx_seq_one_letter_code
_entity_poly.pdbx_strand_id
1 'polypeptide(L)'
;TGDRDKPKLVFFFDEAHLLFSTASPALLEKIEQVVRLIRSKSVGIFFVTQNPLDIPEKILGQLGNRIQHALRAFTPRDQKAVSTIAETMRPNPKLDIKQAIMELSVGEALVSFLDTNGSPSITERTFILPPTSQIGPITPGERKQLLESSLVAGIYEQTVDRESAFEKLQNRAAG
;
A
#
# COMPACT_ATOMS: atom_id res chain seq x y z
N THR A 1 -24.97 8.95 -0.96
CA THR A 1 -24.05 8.11 -0.19
C THR A 1 -22.96 9.03 0.32
N GLY A 2 -23.14 9.56 1.53
CA GLY A 2 -22.18 10.47 2.15
C GLY A 2 -20.88 9.74 2.54
N ASP A 3 -19.84 10.53 2.82
CA ASP A 3 -18.58 10.02 3.41
C ASP A 3 -18.94 9.23 4.68
N ARG A 4 -18.40 8.03 4.78
CA ARG A 4 -18.57 7.17 5.94
C ARG A 4 -17.36 7.31 6.85
N ASP A 5 -17.56 7.20 8.15
CA ASP A 5 -16.49 7.27 9.15
C ASP A 5 -15.45 6.14 8.99
N LYS A 6 -15.82 5.03 8.35
CA LYS A 6 -14.93 3.90 8.10
C LYS A 6 -15.04 3.42 6.66
N PRO A 7 -13.92 3.04 6.03
CA PRO A 7 -13.93 2.46 4.69
C PRO A 7 -14.65 1.10 4.71
N LYS A 8 -15.34 0.79 3.61
CA LYS A 8 -15.96 -0.53 3.38
C LYS A 8 -14.95 -1.55 2.86
N LEU A 9 -13.91 -1.09 2.22
CA LEU A 9 -12.89 -1.90 1.58
C LEU A 9 -11.56 -1.17 1.71
N VAL A 10 -10.50 -1.91 1.94
CA VAL A 10 -9.14 -1.37 2.01
C VAL A 10 -8.23 -2.21 1.13
N PHE A 11 -7.47 -1.54 0.27
CA PHE A 11 -6.43 -2.15 -0.54
C PHE A 11 -5.06 -1.83 0.03
N PHE A 12 -4.22 -2.85 0.15
CA PHE A 12 -2.80 -2.72 0.43
C PHE A 12 -2.03 -3.13 -0.83
N PHE A 13 -1.30 -2.19 -1.41
CA PHE A 13 -0.38 -2.45 -2.51
C PHE A 13 1.02 -2.59 -1.92
N ASP A 14 1.39 -3.83 -1.63
CA ASP A 14 2.74 -4.15 -1.21
C ASP A 14 3.69 -4.10 -2.42
N GLU A 15 4.96 -3.74 -2.18
CA GLU A 15 5.94 -3.47 -3.24
C GLU A 15 5.38 -2.54 -4.34
N ALA A 16 4.79 -1.42 -3.91
CA ALA A 16 4.06 -0.51 -4.79
C ALA A 16 4.88 -0.01 -5.99
N HIS A 17 6.22 -0.05 -5.90
CA HIS A 17 7.10 0.29 -7.01
C HIS A 17 6.85 -0.59 -8.25
N LEU A 18 6.45 -1.87 -8.07
CA LEU A 18 6.14 -2.76 -9.19
C LEU A 18 4.92 -2.28 -9.99
N LEU A 19 3.94 -1.69 -9.30
CA LEU A 19 2.76 -1.13 -9.95
C LEU A 19 3.12 0.06 -10.85
N PHE A 20 4.07 0.90 -10.42
CA PHE A 20 4.40 2.14 -11.10
C PHE A 20 5.51 2.00 -12.13
N SER A 21 6.50 1.12 -11.90
CA SER A 21 7.66 0.96 -12.77
C SER A 21 7.34 0.34 -14.14
N THR A 22 6.30 -0.49 -14.20
CA THR A 22 5.89 -1.22 -15.42
C THR A 22 4.62 -0.64 -16.05
N ALA A 23 3.95 0.30 -15.40
CA ALA A 23 2.70 0.87 -15.88
C ALA A 23 2.89 1.78 -17.09
N SER A 24 2.02 1.63 -18.10
CA SER A 24 1.96 2.60 -19.19
C SER A 24 1.50 3.98 -18.70
N PRO A 25 1.85 5.08 -19.40
CA PRO A 25 1.38 6.42 -19.02
C PRO A 25 -0.15 6.52 -18.86
N ALA A 26 -0.90 5.85 -19.74
CA ALA A 26 -2.36 5.81 -19.65
C ALA A 26 -2.86 5.11 -18.39
N LEU A 27 -2.18 4.03 -17.96
CA LEU A 27 -2.51 3.33 -16.72
C LEU A 27 -2.18 4.19 -15.49
N LEU A 28 -1.03 4.87 -15.49
CA LEU A 28 -0.65 5.79 -14.41
C LEU A 28 -1.68 6.91 -14.24
N GLU A 29 -2.16 7.50 -15.32
CA GLU A 29 -3.20 8.52 -15.28
C GLU A 29 -4.51 7.98 -14.68
N LYS A 30 -4.88 6.74 -15.02
CA LYS A 30 -6.06 6.08 -14.43
C LYS A 30 -5.89 5.81 -12.95
N ILE A 31 -4.72 5.35 -12.52
CA ILE A 31 -4.42 5.13 -11.10
C ILE A 31 -4.52 6.46 -10.35
N GLU A 32 -3.94 7.54 -10.88
CA GLU A 32 -4.01 8.88 -10.29
C GLU A 32 -5.48 9.33 -10.11
N GLN A 33 -6.31 9.17 -11.14
CA GLN A 33 -7.73 9.49 -11.06
C GLN A 33 -8.45 8.67 -9.99
N VAL A 34 -8.17 7.37 -9.93
CA VAL A 34 -8.79 6.46 -8.96
C VAL A 34 -8.38 6.86 -7.54
N VAL A 35 -7.09 7.07 -7.28
CA VAL A 35 -6.59 7.46 -5.94
C VAL A 35 -7.25 8.75 -5.46
N ARG A 36 -7.45 9.72 -6.36
CA ARG A 36 -8.11 10.99 -6.04
C ARG A 36 -9.58 10.83 -5.67
N LEU A 37 -10.30 9.92 -6.30
CA LEU A 37 -11.75 9.79 -6.18
C LEU A 37 -12.21 8.67 -5.23
N ILE A 38 -11.34 7.69 -4.97
CA ILE A 38 -11.75 6.45 -4.30
C ILE A 38 -12.17 6.66 -2.85
N ARG A 39 -11.63 7.68 -2.19
CA ARG A 39 -12.04 8.07 -0.83
C ARG A 39 -13.55 8.33 -0.75
N SER A 40 -14.12 9.04 -1.72
CA SER A 40 -15.56 9.33 -1.77
C SER A 40 -16.42 8.08 -1.98
N LYS A 41 -15.81 6.96 -2.35
CA LYS A 41 -16.45 5.64 -2.49
C LYS A 41 -16.30 4.77 -1.24
N SER A 42 -15.81 5.33 -0.14
CA SER A 42 -15.51 4.62 1.10
C SER A 42 -14.51 3.47 0.92
N VAL A 43 -13.48 3.70 0.11
CA VAL A 43 -12.37 2.75 -0.10
C VAL A 43 -11.08 3.41 0.37
N GLY A 44 -10.32 2.68 1.19
CA GLY A 44 -8.99 3.05 1.63
C GLY A 44 -7.91 2.43 0.73
N ILE A 45 -6.81 3.15 0.53
CA ILE A 45 -5.65 2.64 -0.19
C ILE A 45 -4.41 2.87 0.66
N PHE A 46 -3.58 1.85 0.76
CA PHE A 46 -2.23 1.89 1.34
C PHE A 46 -1.22 1.46 0.28
N PHE A 47 -0.20 2.28 0.08
CA PHE A 47 0.97 1.91 -0.70
C PHE A 47 2.12 1.61 0.26
N VAL A 48 2.70 0.42 0.14
CA VAL A 48 3.86 -0.02 0.89
C VAL A 48 5.03 -0.12 -0.07
N THR A 49 6.11 0.58 0.21
CA THR A 49 7.30 0.59 -0.64
C THR A 49 8.55 0.76 0.20
N GLN A 50 9.67 0.29 -0.29
CA GLN A 50 10.99 0.47 0.33
C GLN A 50 11.56 1.86 0.07
N ASN A 51 11.12 2.53 -1.00
CA ASN A 51 11.60 3.87 -1.36
C ASN A 51 10.42 4.75 -1.82
N PRO A 52 10.13 5.87 -1.13
CA PRO A 52 9.05 6.76 -1.50
C PRO A 52 9.22 7.43 -2.88
N LEU A 53 10.44 7.51 -3.38
CA LEU A 53 10.72 8.04 -4.73
C LEU A 53 10.20 7.13 -5.86
N ASP A 54 9.81 5.90 -5.53
CA ASP A 54 9.23 4.96 -6.49
C ASP A 54 7.74 5.24 -6.75
N ILE A 55 7.10 6.04 -5.88
CA ILE A 55 5.71 6.48 -6.08
C ILE A 55 5.72 7.79 -6.85
N PRO A 56 4.98 7.89 -7.96
CA PRO A 56 4.86 9.14 -8.73
C PRO A 56 4.43 10.31 -7.84
N GLU A 57 5.07 11.47 -7.99
CA GLU A 57 4.86 12.66 -7.17
C GLU A 57 3.38 13.09 -7.13
N LYS A 58 2.68 13.00 -8.25
CA LYS A 58 1.24 13.30 -8.34
C LYS A 58 0.37 12.41 -7.45
N ILE A 59 0.76 11.14 -7.27
CA ILE A 59 0.08 10.19 -6.38
C ILE A 59 0.50 10.46 -4.95
N LEU A 60 1.81 10.62 -4.70
CA LEU A 60 2.36 10.91 -3.38
C LEU A 60 1.72 12.16 -2.75
N GLY A 61 1.44 13.18 -3.56
CA GLY A 61 0.75 14.39 -3.14
C GLY A 61 -0.72 14.21 -2.71
N GLN A 62 -1.35 13.07 -3.03
CA GLN A 62 -2.70 12.71 -2.59
C GLN A 62 -2.72 11.92 -1.27
N LEU A 63 -1.54 11.44 -0.83
CA LEU A 63 -1.40 10.60 0.36
C LEU A 63 -1.10 11.47 1.57
N GLY A 64 -2.15 11.79 2.33
CA GLY A 64 -2.01 12.67 3.51
C GLY A 64 -1.56 11.96 4.78
N ASN A 65 -1.77 10.64 4.89
CA ASN A 65 -1.31 9.84 6.03
C ASN A 65 0.01 9.17 5.68
N ARG A 66 1.01 9.31 6.55
CA ARG A 66 2.36 8.80 6.30
C ARG A 66 2.90 8.08 7.52
N ILE A 67 3.50 6.92 7.26
CA ILE A 67 4.26 6.12 8.22
C ILE A 67 5.61 5.84 7.57
N GLN A 68 6.69 6.29 8.19
CA GLN A 68 8.04 6.11 7.68
C GLN A 68 8.88 5.35 8.69
N HIS A 69 9.27 4.14 8.32
CA HIS A 69 10.26 3.35 9.06
C HIS A 69 11.69 3.81 8.75
N ALA A 70 12.67 3.21 9.42
CA ALA A 70 14.06 3.52 9.18
C ALA A 70 14.45 3.37 7.71
N LEU A 71 15.15 4.36 7.18
CA LEU A 71 15.80 4.28 5.87
C LEU A 71 17.30 4.56 6.05
N ARG A 72 18.13 3.57 5.77
CA ARG A 72 19.59 3.72 5.83
C ARG A 72 20.08 4.29 4.50
N ALA A 73 20.69 5.46 4.57
CA ALA A 73 21.09 6.20 3.37
C ALA A 73 22.56 5.89 3.00
N PHE A 74 22.79 4.74 2.38
CA PHE A 74 24.12 4.31 1.95
C PHE A 74 24.52 4.86 0.58
N THR A 75 23.57 5.25 -0.24
CA THR A 75 23.82 5.77 -1.59
C THR A 75 23.31 7.22 -1.73
N PRO A 76 23.78 7.98 -2.72
CA PRO A 76 23.23 9.30 -3.03
C PRO A 76 21.72 9.28 -3.31
N ARG A 77 21.21 8.22 -3.91
CA ARG A 77 19.77 8.02 -4.14
C ARG A 77 19.02 7.91 -2.81
N ASP A 78 19.54 7.14 -1.85
CA ASP A 78 18.94 6.98 -0.54
C ASP A 78 18.94 8.31 0.24
N GLN A 79 20.05 9.07 0.18
CA GLN A 79 20.12 10.39 0.79
C GLN A 79 19.11 11.37 0.21
N LYS A 80 18.90 11.31 -1.11
CA LYS A 80 17.85 12.10 -1.77
C LYS A 80 16.46 11.66 -1.28
N ALA A 81 16.21 10.36 -1.13
CA ALA A 81 14.96 9.84 -0.60
C ALA A 81 14.69 10.36 0.82
N VAL A 82 15.68 10.25 1.72
CA VAL A 82 15.58 10.78 3.09
C VAL A 82 15.29 12.28 3.11
N SER A 83 15.97 13.07 2.27
CA SER A 83 15.72 14.50 2.15
C SER A 83 14.30 14.80 1.67
N THR A 84 13.84 14.11 0.62
CA THR A 84 12.49 14.27 0.09
C THR A 84 11.42 13.91 1.13
N ILE A 85 11.61 12.83 1.90
CA ILE A 85 10.71 12.48 3.00
C ILE A 85 10.66 13.60 4.01
N ALA A 86 11.83 14.05 4.50
CA ALA A 86 11.92 15.07 5.52
C ALA A 86 11.25 16.39 5.09
N GLU A 87 11.39 16.79 3.82
CA GLU A 87 10.79 17.99 3.25
C GLU A 87 9.27 17.88 3.06
N THR A 88 8.77 16.65 2.87
CA THR A 88 7.33 16.41 2.59
C THR A 88 6.51 16.02 3.82
N MET A 89 7.15 15.71 4.95
CA MET A 89 6.48 15.52 6.24
C MET A 89 6.31 16.85 6.97
N ARG A 90 5.22 17.00 7.74
CA ARG A 90 5.00 18.24 8.48
C ARG A 90 6.08 18.44 9.53
N PRO A 91 6.80 19.58 9.52
CA PRO A 91 7.92 19.82 10.44
C PRO A 91 7.50 19.75 11.90
N ASN A 92 8.38 19.19 12.72
CA ASN A 92 8.30 19.24 14.18
C ASN A 92 9.51 20.04 14.71
N PRO A 93 9.31 21.18 15.39
CA PRO A 93 10.42 22.00 15.91
C PRO A 93 11.34 21.27 16.89
N LYS A 94 10.88 20.15 17.47
CA LYS A 94 11.62 19.35 18.46
C LYS A 94 12.31 18.13 17.83
N LEU A 95 12.20 17.91 16.52
CA LEU A 95 12.67 16.70 15.87
C LEU A 95 13.33 17.03 14.52
N ASP A 96 14.60 16.68 14.40
CA ASP A 96 15.26 16.61 13.10
C ASP A 96 14.77 15.35 12.37
N ILE A 97 13.81 15.53 11.47
CA ILE A 97 13.16 14.43 10.72
C ILE A 97 14.19 13.67 9.89
N LYS A 98 15.12 14.38 9.24
CA LYS A 98 16.13 13.76 8.38
C LYS A 98 17.08 12.86 9.17
N GLN A 99 17.55 13.34 10.31
CA GLN A 99 18.39 12.55 11.20
C GLN A 99 17.59 11.39 11.82
N ALA A 100 16.38 11.65 12.28
CA ALA A 100 15.53 10.66 12.91
C ALA A 100 15.25 9.46 11.99
N ILE A 101 14.94 9.67 10.70
CA ILE A 101 14.72 8.57 9.73
C ILE A 101 15.89 7.59 9.69
N MET A 102 17.12 8.09 9.75
CA MET A 102 18.33 7.26 9.71
C MET A 102 18.63 6.55 11.02
N GLU A 103 18.09 7.05 12.13
CA GLU A 103 18.36 6.56 13.49
C GLU A 103 17.23 5.73 14.10
N LEU A 104 16.06 5.63 13.43
CA LEU A 104 14.96 4.80 13.92
C LEU A 104 15.41 3.37 14.20
N SER A 105 14.98 2.85 15.34
CA SER A 105 15.20 1.46 15.75
C SER A 105 14.14 0.52 15.16
N VAL A 106 14.34 -0.78 15.35
CA VAL A 106 13.34 -1.78 14.99
C VAL A 106 12.04 -1.51 15.74
N GLY A 107 10.92 -1.48 15.02
CA GLY A 107 9.59 -1.18 15.57
C GLY A 107 9.29 0.31 15.75
N GLU A 108 10.23 1.20 15.46
CA GLU A 108 9.97 2.63 15.44
C GLU A 108 9.57 3.14 14.06
N ALA A 109 8.81 4.21 14.05
CA ALA A 109 8.46 4.94 12.84
C ALA A 109 8.29 6.45 13.14
N LEU A 110 8.40 7.25 12.08
CA LEU A 110 7.85 8.60 12.05
C LEU A 110 6.43 8.52 11.49
N VAL A 111 5.50 9.20 12.13
CA VAL A 111 4.10 9.23 11.74
C VAL A 111 3.59 10.65 11.57
N SER A 112 2.75 10.86 10.57
CA SER A 112 1.98 12.08 10.38
C SER A 112 0.64 11.69 9.77
N PHE A 113 -0.45 11.95 10.47
CA PHE A 113 -1.80 11.59 10.05
C PHE A 113 -2.65 12.84 9.87
N LEU A 114 -3.63 12.76 8.99
CA LEU A 114 -4.60 13.83 8.81
C LEU A 114 -5.50 13.94 10.05
N ASP A 115 -5.68 15.17 10.52
CA ASP A 115 -6.67 15.48 11.53
C ASP A 115 -8.09 15.49 10.94
N THR A 116 -9.09 15.81 11.75
CA THR A 116 -10.51 15.90 11.35
C THR A 116 -10.77 16.96 10.30
N ASN A 117 -9.89 17.95 10.18
CA ASN A 117 -9.97 19.01 9.17
C ASN A 117 -9.21 18.67 7.88
N GLY A 118 -8.58 17.49 7.83
CA GLY A 118 -7.77 17.07 6.69
C GLY A 118 -6.36 17.68 6.65
N SER A 119 -5.89 18.28 7.75
CA SER A 119 -4.53 18.81 7.87
C SER A 119 -3.59 17.75 8.43
N PRO A 120 -2.38 17.60 7.88
CA PRO A 120 -1.40 16.67 8.45
C PRO A 120 -1.03 17.09 9.89
N SER A 121 -0.96 16.14 10.80
CA SER A 121 -0.39 16.36 12.13
C SER A 121 1.11 16.64 12.06
N ILE A 122 1.69 17.28 13.07
CA ILE A 122 3.15 17.38 13.19
C ILE A 122 3.74 15.97 13.21
N THR A 123 4.91 15.81 12.61
CA THR A 123 5.58 14.52 12.56
C THR A 123 6.07 14.12 13.94
N GLU A 124 5.74 12.91 14.35
CA GLU A 124 6.15 12.35 15.63
C GLU A 124 6.89 11.02 15.46
N ARG A 125 7.86 10.76 16.34
CA ARG A 125 8.53 9.46 16.45
C ARG A 125 7.76 8.60 17.43
N THR A 126 7.42 7.37 17.04
CA THR A 126 6.62 6.47 17.85
C THR A 126 7.02 5.01 17.65
N PHE A 127 6.57 4.16 18.56
CA PHE A 127 6.64 2.71 18.39
C PHE A 127 5.38 2.21 17.68
N ILE A 128 5.58 1.31 16.73
CA ILE A 128 4.50 0.59 16.07
C ILE A 128 4.22 -0.68 16.89
N LEU A 129 2.99 -0.85 17.31
CA LEU A 129 2.59 -2.05 18.04
C LEU A 129 2.66 -3.27 17.12
N PRO A 130 3.20 -4.40 17.61
CA PRO A 130 3.19 -5.62 16.84
C PRO A 130 1.75 -6.11 16.62
N PRO A 131 1.48 -6.78 15.48
CA PRO A 131 0.17 -7.37 15.25
C PRO A 131 -0.13 -8.45 16.30
N THR A 132 -1.40 -8.57 16.68
CA THR A 132 -1.87 -9.62 17.60
C THR A 132 -2.08 -10.97 16.91
N SER A 133 -1.96 -10.99 15.58
CA SER A 133 -2.07 -12.21 14.77
C SER A 133 -0.84 -13.10 14.93
N GLN A 134 -1.03 -14.40 14.73
CA GLN A 134 0.05 -15.38 14.71
C GLN A 134 1.02 -15.05 13.56
N ILE A 135 2.32 -15.11 13.85
CA ILE A 135 3.37 -14.99 12.82
C ILE A 135 3.55 -16.35 12.16
N GLY A 136 3.49 -16.39 10.83
CA GLY A 136 3.66 -17.58 10.03
C GLY A 136 2.35 -18.12 9.45
N PRO A 137 2.43 -19.21 8.67
CA PRO A 137 1.25 -19.79 8.04
C PRO A 137 0.37 -20.51 9.07
N ILE A 138 -0.91 -20.60 8.78
CA ILE A 138 -1.85 -21.47 9.51
C ILE A 138 -1.48 -22.94 9.26
N THR A 139 -1.81 -23.80 10.21
CA THR A 139 -1.60 -25.24 10.06
C THR A 139 -2.46 -25.84 8.95
N PRO A 140 -2.06 -26.99 8.35
CA PRO A 140 -2.90 -27.68 7.37
C PRO A 140 -4.30 -28.03 7.89
N GLY A 141 -4.43 -28.34 9.18
CA GLY A 141 -5.72 -28.62 9.83
C GLY A 141 -6.63 -27.39 9.88
N GLU A 142 -6.11 -26.26 10.33
CA GLU A 142 -6.83 -24.99 10.33
C GLU A 142 -7.26 -24.57 8.94
N ARG A 143 -6.36 -24.71 7.96
CA ARG A 143 -6.68 -24.43 6.56
C ARG A 143 -7.84 -25.29 6.05
N LYS A 144 -7.80 -26.61 6.33
CA LYS A 144 -8.86 -27.51 5.94
C LYS A 144 -10.19 -27.10 6.55
N GLN A 145 -10.21 -26.81 7.85
CA GLN A 145 -11.39 -26.37 8.56
C GLN A 145 -11.96 -25.06 7.98
N LEU A 146 -11.10 -24.08 7.66
CA LEU A 146 -11.53 -22.83 7.02
C LEU A 146 -12.14 -23.05 5.65
N LEU A 147 -11.57 -23.93 4.84
CA LEU A 147 -12.10 -24.27 3.52
C LEU A 147 -13.46 -24.95 3.64
N GLU A 148 -13.61 -25.94 4.53
CA GLU A 148 -14.85 -26.68 4.74
C GLU A 148 -15.98 -25.78 5.29
N SER A 149 -15.64 -24.78 6.11
CA SER A 149 -16.60 -23.83 6.68
C SER A 149 -16.89 -22.61 5.78
N SER A 150 -16.22 -22.51 4.64
CA SER A 150 -16.40 -21.38 3.72
C SER A 150 -17.80 -21.40 3.09
N LEU A 151 -18.39 -20.21 2.91
CA LEU A 151 -19.65 -20.03 2.18
C LEU A 151 -19.61 -20.51 0.72
N VAL A 152 -18.42 -20.67 0.16
CA VAL A 152 -18.17 -21.13 -1.21
C VAL A 152 -17.56 -22.53 -1.26
N ALA A 153 -17.59 -23.26 -0.14
CA ALA A 153 -17.10 -24.64 -0.10
C ALA A 153 -17.85 -25.50 -1.12
N GLY A 154 -17.13 -26.33 -1.86
CA GLY A 154 -17.68 -27.17 -2.92
C GLY A 154 -17.90 -26.50 -4.28
N ILE A 155 -17.68 -25.17 -4.39
CA ILE A 155 -17.89 -24.43 -5.65
C ILE A 155 -16.60 -24.35 -6.48
N TYR A 156 -15.45 -24.18 -5.84
CA TYR A 156 -14.18 -23.89 -6.51
C TYR A 156 -13.10 -24.95 -6.32
N GLU A 157 -13.37 -26.02 -5.60
CA GLU A 157 -12.40 -27.10 -5.33
C GLU A 157 -12.15 -27.98 -6.57
N GLN A 158 -13.10 -28.00 -7.51
CA GLN A 158 -12.92 -28.69 -8.78
C GLN A 158 -12.39 -27.72 -9.83
N THR A 159 -11.29 -28.10 -10.46
CA THR A 159 -10.76 -27.35 -11.59
C THR A 159 -11.72 -27.45 -12.76
N VAL A 160 -12.25 -26.32 -13.21
CA VAL A 160 -13.05 -26.24 -14.43
C VAL A 160 -12.12 -25.75 -15.53
N ASP A 161 -11.76 -26.68 -16.42
CA ASP A 161 -11.06 -26.35 -17.64
C ASP A 161 -12.05 -25.68 -18.62
N ARG A 162 -11.89 -24.39 -18.82
CA ARG A 162 -12.70 -23.60 -19.76
C ARG A 162 -11.85 -23.29 -20.97
N GLU A 163 -12.42 -23.50 -22.15
CA GLU A 163 -11.79 -23.10 -23.41
C GLU A 163 -11.32 -21.63 -23.31
N SER A 164 -10.01 -21.43 -23.41
CA SER A 164 -9.38 -20.12 -23.32
C SER A 164 -9.61 -19.29 -24.58
N ALA A 165 -9.43 -17.98 -24.49
CA ALA A 165 -9.48 -17.11 -25.68
C ALA A 165 -8.41 -17.49 -26.71
N PHE A 166 -7.25 -17.99 -26.26
CA PHE A 166 -6.18 -18.47 -27.11
C PHE A 166 -6.61 -19.70 -27.92
N GLU A 167 -7.21 -20.71 -27.28
CA GLU A 167 -7.73 -21.92 -27.96
C GLU A 167 -8.82 -21.57 -28.96
N LYS A 168 -9.74 -20.68 -28.61
CA LYS A 168 -10.77 -20.17 -29.52
C LYS A 168 -10.19 -19.47 -30.75
N LEU A 169 -9.13 -18.70 -30.58
CA LEU A 169 -8.46 -18.04 -31.71
C LEU A 169 -7.67 -19.01 -32.55
N GLN A 170 -6.98 -20.00 -31.97
CA GLN A 170 -6.32 -21.06 -32.73
C GLN A 170 -7.30 -21.88 -33.57
N ASN A 171 -8.40 -22.30 -32.98
CA ASN A 171 -9.43 -23.08 -33.68
C ASN A 171 -10.04 -22.27 -34.84
N ARG A 172 -10.20 -20.95 -34.72
CA ARG A 172 -10.69 -20.10 -35.82
C ARG A 172 -9.64 -19.87 -36.91
N ALA A 173 -8.36 -19.93 -36.60
CA ALA A 173 -7.29 -19.77 -37.59
C ALA A 173 -6.97 -21.06 -38.35
N ALA A 174 -7.39 -22.21 -37.82
CA ALA A 174 -7.17 -23.53 -38.41
C ALA A 174 -8.34 -24.02 -39.29
N GLY A 175 -9.48 -23.34 -39.36
CA GLY A 175 -10.63 -23.60 -40.21
C GLY A 175 -10.87 -22.49 -41.22
#